data_b8f5643e64594a753cffc10d2cf91770
#
_entry.id   b8f5643e64594a753cffc10d2cf91770
#
_cell.length_a   1.000
_cell.length_b   1.000
_cell.length_c   1.000
_cell.angle_alpha   90.00
_cell.angle_beta   90.00
_cell.angle_gamma   90.00
#
_symmetry.space_group_name_H-M   'P 1'
#
loop_
_entity.id
_entity.type
_entity.pdbx_description
1 polymer ?
#
loop_
_entity_poly.entity_id
_entity_poly.type
_entity_poly.pdbx_seq_one_letter_code
_entity_poly.pdbx_strand_id
1 'polypeptide(L)' 'MSQSQTQSKKLITGAEVTVMIGFGRTKLNELVRAKKFPQPIRFSQNFVRWDLEEVNQWIEEQKAARA' A
#
# COMPACT_ATOMS: atom_id res chain seq x y z
N MET A 1 22.81 9.55 11.19
CA MET A 1 22.64 9.25 10.79
C MET A 1 22.01 8.88 10.49
N SER A 2 21.82 8.75 10.29
CA SER A 2 21.32 8.34 9.74
C SER A 2 20.58 7.97 9.36
N GLN A 3 20.42 7.93 9.39
CA GLN A 3 19.89 7.56 8.87
C GLN A 3 19.09 7.46 8.39
N SER A 4 18.97 7.80 8.32
CA SER A 4 18.37 7.75 7.74
C SER A 4 17.92 7.47 7.13
N GLN A 5 18.08 7.50 7.04
CA GLN A 5 17.89 7.24 6.20
C GLN A 5 17.24 6.72 5.72
N THR A 6 17.25 6.68 5.80
CA THR A 6 16.87 6.30 5.23
C THR A 6 15.97 5.85 4.93
N GLN A 7 15.69 5.80 5.09
CA GLN A 7 15.02 5.40 4.69
C GLN A 7 13.97 5.48 4.32
N SER A 8 14.06 5.53 4.22
CA SER A 8 13.20 5.83 3.09
C SER A 8 11.87 5.10 3.13
N LYS A 9 11.77 4.06 3.83
CA LYS A 9 10.53 3.30 3.92
C LYS A 9 9.54 4.01 4.79
N LYS A 10 8.37 4.26 4.22
CA LYS A 10 7.28 4.88 4.95
C LYS A 10 6.11 3.92 4.97
N LEU A 11 5.51 3.78 6.13
CA LEU A 11 4.33 2.92 6.28
C LEU A 11 3.09 3.79 6.36
N ILE A 12 2.04 3.38 5.67
CA ILE A 12 0.82 4.16 5.59
C ILE A 12 -0.37 3.31 6.00
N THR A 13 -1.42 3.99 6.44
CA THR A 13 -2.63 3.33 6.91
C THR A 13 -3.51 2.91 5.74
N GLY A 14 -4.49 2.05 6.02
CA GLY A 14 -5.48 1.70 5.01
C GLY A 14 -6.25 2.90 4.49
N ALA A 15 -6.55 3.85 5.39
CA ALA A 15 -7.25 5.06 4.98
C ALA A 15 -6.41 5.86 3.97
N GLU A 16 -5.11 5.96 4.23
CA GLU A 16 -4.22 6.66 3.31
C GLU A 16 -4.12 5.94 1.97
N VAL A 17 -4.10 4.62 2.01
CA VAL A 17 -4.07 3.83 0.76
C VAL A 17 -5.32 4.12 -0.06
N THR A 18 -6.50 4.13 0.55
CA THR A 18 -7.73 4.38 -0.20
C THR A 18 -7.75 5.76 -0.83
N VAL A 19 -7.16 6.75 -0.15
CA VAL A 19 -7.06 8.10 -0.73
C VAL A 19 -6.15 8.08 -1.96
N MET A 20 -5.03 7.37 -1.87
CA MET A 20 -4.08 7.31 -2.99
C MET A 20 -4.66 6.65 -4.23
N ILE A 21 -5.40 5.56 -4.03
CA ILE A 21 -5.90 4.77 -5.15
C ILE A 21 -7.31 5.17 -5.58
N GLY A 22 -8.02 5.92 -4.75
CA GLY A 22 -9.30 6.50 -5.13
C GLY A 22 -10.51 5.59 -5.02
N PHE A 23 -10.38 4.43 -4.41
CA PHE A 23 -11.54 3.60 -4.13
C PHE A 23 -11.56 3.18 -2.66
N GLY A 24 -12.69 2.65 -2.20
CA GLY A 24 -12.92 2.47 -0.78
C GLY A 24 -12.34 1.20 -0.19
N ARG A 25 -12.59 1.02 1.10
CA ARG A 25 -12.01 -0.10 1.86
C ARG A 25 -12.49 -1.45 1.38
N THR A 26 -13.73 -1.53 0.97
CA THR A 26 -14.28 -2.81 0.49
C THR A 26 -13.49 -3.30 -0.71
N LYS A 27 -13.28 -2.40 -1.67
CA LYS A 27 -12.52 -2.76 -2.86
C LYS A 27 -11.07 -3.10 -2.53
N LEU A 28 -10.47 -2.31 -1.63
CA LEU A 28 -9.11 -2.58 -1.19
C LEU A 28 -9.01 -3.96 -0.58
N ASN A 29 -9.94 -4.30 0.32
CA ASN A 29 -9.91 -5.60 0.97
C ASN A 29 -10.08 -6.74 -0.03
N GLU A 30 -10.93 -6.54 -1.05
CA GLU A 30 -11.10 -7.55 -2.09
C GLU A 30 -9.79 -7.80 -2.84
N LEU A 31 -9.09 -6.72 -3.19
CA LEU A 31 -7.83 -6.85 -3.92
C LEU A 31 -6.76 -7.52 -3.08
N VAL A 32 -6.69 -7.17 -1.81
CA VAL A 32 -5.73 -7.79 -0.90
C VAL A 32 -6.03 -9.28 -0.76
N ARG A 33 -7.29 -9.63 -0.59
CA ARG A 33 -7.68 -11.03 -0.43
C ARG A 33 -7.39 -11.83 -1.70
N ALA A 34 -7.59 -11.20 -2.87
CA ALA A 34 -7.33 -11.85 -4.16
C ALA A 34 -5.85 -11.85 -4.52
N LYS A 35 -5.01 -11.25 -3.69
CA LYS A 35 -3.56 -11.15 -3.92
C LYS A 35 -3.22 -10.34 -5.16
N LYS A 36 -4.06 -9.34 -5.45
CA LYS A 36 -3.87 -8.44 -6.59
C LYS A 36 -3.42 -7.06 -6.16
N PHE A 37 -3.09 -6.89 -4.89
CA PHE A 37 -2.61 -5.64 -4.34
C PHE A 37 -1.50 -5.98 -3.35
N PRO A 38 -0.54 -5.06 -3.12
CA PRO A 38 0.52 -5.33 -2.14
C PRO A 38 -0.07 -5.72 -0.79
N GLN A 39 0.50 -6.76 -0.20
CA GLN A 39 -0.02 -7.27 1.06
C GLN A 39 0.39 -6.36 2.20
N PRO A 40 -0.51 -6.13 3.16
CA PRO A 40 -0.17 -5.27 4.29
C PRO A 40 0.77 -5.96 5.26
N ILE A 41 1.49 -5.15 6.02
CA ILE A 41 2.30 -5.64 7.12
C ILE A 41 1.40 -5.63 8.36
N ARG A 42 1.23 -6.79 8.98
CA ARG A 42 0.37 -6.92 10.14
C ARG A 42 1.22 -6.96 11.39
N PHE A 43 1.25 -5.83 12.10
CA PHE A 43 1.99 -5.75 13.35
C PHE A 43 1.20 -6.39 14.50
N SER A 44 -0.13 -6.27 14.42
CA SER A 44 -1.03 -6.92 15.35
C SER A 44 -2.40 -6.98 14.70
N GLN A 45 -3.37 -7.54 15.42
CA GLN A 45 -4.71 -7.69 14.88
C GLN A 45 -5.30 -6.38 14.40
N ASN A 46 -5.02 -5.29 15.12
CA ASN A 46 -5.62 -4.00 14.79
C ASN A 46 -4.62 -2.98 14.28
N PHE A 47 -3.40 -3.40 14.05
CA PHE A 47 -2.35 -2.46 13.66
C PHE A 47 -1.72 -2.96 12.36
N VAL A 48 -2.28 -2.47 11.25
CA VAL A 48 -1.93 -2.93 9.90
C VAL A 48 -1.47 -1.71 9.09
N ARG A 49 -0.39 -1.88 8.35
CA ARG A 49 0.16 -0.79 7.52
C ARG A 49 0.61 -1.35 6.18
N TRP A 50 0.70 -0.46 5.21
CA TRP A 50 1.25 -0.79 3.89
C TRP A 50 2.55 -0.05 3.68
N ASP A 51 3.44 -0.63 2.90
CA ASP A 51 4.66 0.03 2.49
C ASP A 51 4.33 1.01 1.36
N LEU A 52 4.64 2.28 1.55
CA LEU A 52 4.31 3.31 0.57
C LEU A 52 4.93 3.04 -0.79
N GLU A 53 6.18 2.57 -0.82
CA GLU A 53 6.85 2.29 -2.08
C GLU A 53 6.16 1.18 -2.84
N GLU A 54 5.71 0.15 -2.13
CA GLU A 54 5.00 -0.96 -2.77
C GLU A 54 3.68 -0.48 -3.38
N VAL A 55 2.98 0.39 -2.67
CA VAL A 55 1.73 0.94 -3.18
C VAL A 55 1.99 1.79 -4.43
N ASN A 56 3.02 2.63 -4.38
CA ASN A 56 3.39 3.43 -5.54
C ASN A 56 3.80 2.57 -6.73
N GLN A 57 4.54 1.51 -6.48
CA GLN A 57 4.95 0.57 -7.52
C GLN A 57 3.73 -0.08 -8.18
N TRP A 58 2.76 -0.48 -7.35
CA TRP A 58 1.53 -1.08 -7.86
C TRP A 58 0.79 -0.10 -8.76
N ILE A 59 0.71 1.18 -8.34
CA ILE A 59 0.04 2.21 -9.14
C ILE A 59 0.72 2.35 -10.49
N GLU A 60 2.07 2.38 -10.49
CA GLU A 60 2.80 2.51 -11.75
C GLU A 60 2.57 1.31 -12.66
N GLU A 61 2.47 0.13 -12.09
CA GLU A 61 2.17 -1.07 -12.87
C GLU A 61 0.81 -1.00 -13.52
N GLN A 62 -0.18 -0.46 -12.78
CA GLN A 62 -1.52 -0.30 -13.33
C GLN A 62 -1.54 0.72 -14.46
N LYS A 63 -0.79 1.80 -14.30
CA LYS A 63 -0.68 2.80 -15.38
C LYS A 63 -0.07 2.20 -16.63
N ALA A 64 0.96 1.40 -16.48
CA ALA A 64 1.62 0.76 -17.62
C ALA A 64 0.68 -0.23 -18.29
N ALA A 65 -0.11 -0.96 -17.50
CA ALA A 65 -0.99 -1.99 -18.05
C ALA A 65 -2.12 -1.42 -18.88
N ARG A 66 -2.52 -0.17 -18.61
CA ARG A 66 -3.63 0.42 -19.37
C ARG A 66 -3.22 0.88 -20.76
N ALA A 67 -1.92 1.01 -20.97
CA ALA A 67 -1.40 1.42 -22.28
C ALA A 67 -1.52 0.29 -23.31
#